data_9bae9f564c731af16a3ea74497673517
#
_entry.id   9bae9f564c731af16a3ea74497673517
#
_cell.length_a   1.000
_cell.length_b   1.000
_cell.length_c   1.000
_cell.angle_alpha   90.00
_cell.angle_beta   90.00
_cell.angle_gamma   90.00
#
_symmetry.space_group_name_H-M   'P 1'
#
loop_
_entity.id
_entity.type
_entity.pdbx_description
1 polymer ?
#
loop_
_entity_poly.entity_id
_entity_poly.type
_entity_poly.pdbx_seq_one_letter_code
_entity_poly.pdbx_strand_id
1 'polypeptide(L)'
;MKEFFYDKSFTQAEIDNLSMSGNEYENCLFDGCILSSVSFEKTIFIDCTFSQCDLNNVSLKTTALKGVTFNTCKLNGIHFEFCPSFMLEMNFDTCQMHYTSFFGMNLENIHFKDCDLKESDFSGITSINTVFDGCDFLDCTFDQSNLQGADFTKAINYHINPLKNQIKK
;
A
#
# COMPACT_ATOMS: atom_id res chain seq x y z
N MET A 1 26.01 0.88 6.69
CA MET A 1 25.74 2.03 7.62
C MET A 1 24.37 2.54 7.27
N LYS A 2 23.51 2.88 8.24
CA LYS A 2 22.20 3.49 7.95
C LYS A 2 22.45 4.88 7.39
N GLU A 3 21.84 5.19 6.25
CA GLU A 3 21.86 6.52 5.64
C GLU A 3 20.54 7.24 5.87
N PHE A 4 20.59 8.56 5.92
CA PHE A 4 19.44 9.42 6.09
C PHE A 4 19.35 10.39 4.92
N PHE A 5 18.19 10.42 4.27
CA PHE A 5 17.91 11.31 3.15
C PHE A 5 16.71 12.19 3.48
N TYR A 6 16.86 13.48 3.28
CA TYR A 6 15.83 14.48 3.55
C TYR A 6 15.63 15.39 2.35
N ASP A 7 14.37 15.63 1.98
CA ASP A 7 13.96 16.58 0.94
C ASP A 7 14.68 16.35 -0.40
N LYS A 8 14.76 15.06 -0.81
CA LYS A 8 15.51 14.63 -1.99
C LYS A 8 14.61 14.01 -3.03
N SER A 9 14.85 14.34 -4.31
CA SER A 9 14.29 13.61 -5.45
C SER A 9 15.29 12.60 -5.97
N PHE A 10 14.84 11.36 -6.17
CA PHE A 10 15.65 10.26 -6.66
C PHE A 10 15.31 9.95 -8.11
N THR A 11 16.35 9.88 -8.94
CA THR A 11 16.31 9.36 -10.30
C THR A 11 16.70 7.89 -10.35
N GLN A 12 16.42 7.20 -11.46
CA GLN A 12 16.83 5.78 -11.63
C GLN A 12 18.34 5.59 -11.44
N ALA A 13 19.16 6.51 -12.00
CA ALA A 13 20.62 6.41 -11.91
C ALA A 13 21.16 6.48 -10.46
N GLU A 14 20.45 7.19 -9.57
CA GLU A 14 20.80 7.26 -8.14
C GLU A 14 20.36 6.00 -7.41
N ILE A 15 19.17 5.46 -7.76
CA ILE A 15 18.64 4.23 -7.19
C ILE A 15 19.50 3.01 -7.56
N ASP A 16 20.00 2.92 -8.79
CA ASP A 16 20.82 1.79 -9.27
C ASP A 16 22.10 1.58 -8.44
N ASN A 17 22.56 2.62 -7.76
CA ASN A 17 23.77 2.58 -6.92
C ASN A 17 23.47 2.58 -5.42
N LEU A 18 22.20 2.53 -5.01
CA LEU A 18 21.77 2.67 -3.64
C LEU A 18 21.16 1.38 -3.10
N SER A 19 21.65 0.90 -1.96
CA SER A 19 20.89 -0.09 -1.20
C SER A 19 19.73 0.59 -0.51
N MET A 20 18.50 0.20 -0.86
CA MET A 20 17.30 0.80 -0.23
C MET A 20 17.10 0.34 1.21
N SER A 21 17.55 -0.89 1.55
CA SER A 21 17.30 -1.51 2.86
C SER A 21 18.01 -0.79 4.00
N GLY A 22 17.30 -0.63 5.13
CA GLY A 22 17.84 -0.11 6.38
C GLY A 22 18.07 1.39 6.45
N ASN A 23 17.74 2.13 5.41
CA ASN A 23 17.89 3.57 5.33
C ASN A 23 16.63 4.31 5.84
N GLU A 24 16.73 5.61 5.97
CA GLU A 24 15.62 6.49 6.31
C GLU A 24 15.47 7.59 5.27
N TYR A 25 14.25 7.75 4.79
CA TYR A 25 13.86 8.73 3.77
C TYR A 25 12.74 9.59 4.36
N GLU A 26 12.92 10.90 4.39
CA GLU A 26 11.92 11.86 4.84
C GLU A 26 11.70 12.93 3.78
N ASN A 27 10.44 13.19 3.45
CA ASN A 27 10.03 14.16 2.44
C ASN A 27 10.70 13.93 1.06
N CYS A 28 10.91 12.66 0.71
CA CYS A 28 11.60 12.30 -0.54
C CYS A 28 10.62 11.95 -1.65
N LEU A 29 11.01 12.25 -2.90
CA LEU A 29 10.29 11.90 -4.12
C LEU A 29 11.06 10.84 -4.90
N PHE A 30 10.38 9.76 -5.25
CA PHE A 30 10.83 8.75 -6.20
C PHE A 30 9.93 8.84 -7.44
N ASP A 31 10.47 9.28 -8.56
CA ASP A 31 9.69 9.49 -9.79
C ASP A 31 10.19 8.63 -10.94
N GLY A 32 9.28 7.81 -11.51
CA GLY A 32 9.59 6.93 -12.62
C GLY A 32 10.62 5.83 -12.30
N CYS A 33 10.83 5.50 -11.04
CA CYS A 33 11.86 4.54 -10.64
C CYS A 33 11.40 3.09 -10.83
N ILE A 34 12.29 2.23 -11.33
CA ILE A 34 12.12 0.78 -11.42
C ILE A 34 12.76 0.16 -10.16
N LEU A 35 11.90 -0.26 -9.24
CA LEU A 35 12.26 -0.81 -7.93
C LEU A 35 11.74 -2.24 -7.75
N SER A 36 11.26 -2.86 -8.82
CA SER A 36 10.67 -4.20 -8.77
C SER A 36 11.62 -5.22 -8.14
N SER A 37 11.06 -6.02 -7.21
CA SER A 37 11.78 -7.03 -6.42
C SER A 37 12.89 -6.48 -5.51
N VAL A 38 12.98 -5.17 -5.31
CA VAL A 38 13.92 -4.56 -4.36
C VAL A 38 13.46 -4.82 -2.93
N SER A 39 14.40 -4.97 -2.01
CA SER A 39 14.10 -5.08 -0.58
C SER A 39 14.13 -3.71 0.08
N PHE A 40 13.03 -3.35 0.75
CA PHE A 40 12.94 -2.19 1.65
C PHE A 40 13.03 -2.62 3.12
N GLU A 41 13.53 -3.83 3.38
CA GLU A 41 13.62 -4.36 4.75
C GLU A 41 14.29 -3.37 5.71
N LYS A 42 13.63 -3.11 6.86
CA LYS A 42 14.10 -2.17 7.89
C LYS A 42 14.24 -0.72 7.43
N THR A 43 13.66 -0.36 6.29
CA THR A 43 13.64 1.02 5.79
C THR A 43 12.53 1.81 6.44
N ILE A 44 12.74 3.10 6.62
CA ILE A 44 11.74 4.03 7.13
C ILE A 44 11.47 5.08 6.05
N PHE A 45 10.21 5.19 5.64
CA PHE A 45 9.74 6.26 4.77
C PHE A 45 8.77 7.15 5.56
N ILE A 46 9.04 8.45 5.60
CA ILE A 46 8.21 9.46 6.25
C ILE A 46 7.87 10.54 5.21
N ASP A 47 6.58 10.79 5.00
CA ASP A 47 6.07 11.81 4.08
C ASP A 47 6.68 11.73 2.67
N CYS A 48 6.97 10.50 2.21
CA CYS A 48 7.56 10.23 0.91
C CYS A 48 6.50 10.01 -0.16
N THR A 49 6.85 10.35 -1.40
CA THR A 49 6.01 10.09 -2.57
C THR A 49 6.73 9.19 -3.58
N PHE A 50 6.03 8.13 -3.99
CA PHE A 50 6.40 7.32 -5.15
C PHE A 50 5.44 7.68 -6.29
N SER A 51 5.95 8.16 -7.40
CA SER A 51 5.19 8.58 -8.57
C SER A 51 5.65 7.77 -9.80
N GLN A 52 4.70 7.15 -10.49
CA GLN A 52 4.95 6.37 -11.71
C GLN A 52 6.02 5.27 -11.55
N CYS A 53 6.20 4.75 -10.35
CA CYS A 53 7.22 3.74 -10.05
C CYS A 53 6.72 2.32 -10.32
N ASP A 54 7.66 1.44 -10.71
CA ASP A 54 7.46 0.00 -10.71
C ASP A 54 8.01 -0.58 -9.39
N LEU A 55 7.10 -0.95 -8.49
CA LEU A 55 7.37 -1.51 -7.17
C LEU A 55 6.89 -2.98 -7.07
N ASN A 56 6.67 -3.65 -8.19
CA ASN A 56 6.18 -5.03 -8.18
C ASN A 56 7.07 -5.94 -7.33
N ASN A 57 6.44 -6.75 -6.46
CA ASN A 57 7.10 -7.72 -5.59
C ASN A 57 8.19 -7.13 -4.67
N VAL A 58 8.09 -5.86 -4.31
CA VAL A 58 8.98 -5.25 -3.29
C VAL A 58 8.76 -5.95 -1.94
N SER A 59 9.85 -6.22 -1.24
CA SER A 59 9.77 -6.74 0.13
C SER A 59 9.66 -5.61 1.14
N LEU A 60 8.52 -5.54 1.86
CA LEU A 60 8.24 -4.56 2.91
C LEU A 60 8.48 -5.08 4.33
N LYS A 61 9.24 -6.16 4.48
CA LYS A 61 9.48 -6.76 5.79
C LYS A 61 10.09 -5.75 6.77
N THR A 62 9.34 -5.45 7.84
CA THR A 62 9.72 -4.45 8.87
C THR A 62 9.96 -3.04 8.32
N THR A 63 9.35 -2.70 7.18
CA THR A 63 9.40 -1.35 6.58
C THR A 63 8.36 -0.46 7.24
N ALA A 64 8.74 0.73 7.69
CA ALA A 64 7.79 1.72 8.21
C ALA A 64 7.36 2.66 7.08
N LEU A 65 6.03 2.86 6.94
CA LEU A 65 5.41 3.70 5.92
C LEU A 65 4.50 4.73 6.60
N LYS A 66 5.02 5.92 6.90
CA LYS A 66 4.28 6.99 7.56
C LYS A 66 4.04 8.15 6.59
N GLY A 67 2.77 8.45 6.30
CA GLY A 67 2.41 9.53 5.37
C GLY A 67 2.87 9.27 3.93
N VAL A 68 3.03 8.00 3.52
CA VAL A 68 3.55 7.66 2.20
C VAL A 68 2.45 7.67 1.15
N THR A 69 2.72 8.35 0.03
CA THR A 69 1.81 8.39 -1.11
C THR A 69 2.38 7.61 -2.30
N PHE A 70 1.55 6.73 -2.86
CA PHE A 70 1.81 6.02 -4.11
C PHE A 70 0.87 6.57 -5.18
N ASN A 71 1.42 7.15 -6.23
CA ASN A 71 0.67 7.76 -7.33
C ASN A 71 1.02 7.09 -8.66
N THR A 72 0.03 6.50 -9.32
CA THR A 72 0.18 5.84 -10.63
C THR A 72 1.28 4.76 -10.62
N CYS A 73 1.43 4.04 -9.50
CA CYS A 73 2.45 3.02 -9.31
C CYS A 73 1.95 1.60 -9.65
N LYS A 74 2.89 0.71 -9.99
CA LYS A 74 2.66 -0.73 -10.04
C LYS A 74 3.16 -1.34 -8.73
N LEU A 75 2.24 -1.98 -7.98
CA LEU A 75 2.46 -2.50 -6.64
C LEU A 75 2.06 -3.99 -6.53
N ASN A 76 2.06 -4.71 -7.67
CA ASN A 76 1.57 -6.09 -7.69
C ASN A 76 2.41 -7.01 -6.78
N GLY A 77 1.73 -7.94 -6.09
CA GLY A 77 2.37 -8.97 -5.28
C GLY A 77 3.02 -8.47 -3.98
N ILE A 78 2.65 -7.29 -3.50
CA ILE A 78 3.18 -6.74 -2.24
C ILE A 78 2.35 -7.24 -1.06
N HIS A 79 3.03 -7.58 0.03
CA HIS A 79 2.47 -7.96 1.32
C HIS A 79 2.61 -6.81 2.32
N PHE A 80 1.57 -5.97 2.41
CA PHE A 80 1.57 -4.80 3.29
C PHE A 80 1.46 -5.16 4.78
N GLU A 81 0.94 -6.34 5.11
CA GLU A 81 0.83 -6.85 6.48
C GLU A 81 2.19 -7.06 7.17
N PHE A 82 3.30 -7.06 6.42
CA PHE A 82 4.65 -7.14 7.00
C PHE A 82 5.18 -5.79 7.49
N CYS A 83 4.45 -4.70 7.23
CA CYS A 83 4.75 -3.39 7.79
C CYS A 83 4.31 -3.31 9.26
N PRO A 84 5.10 -2.67 10.13
CA PRO A 84 4.69 -2.40 11.51
C PRO A 84 3.45 -1.52 11.56
N SER A 85 2.41 -1.95 12.28
CA SER A 85 1.11 -1.26 12.34
C SER A 85 1.14 0.13 13.00
N PHE A 86 2.10 0.40 13.86
CA PHE A 86 2.15 1.63 14.67
C PHE A 86 2.58 2.90 13.91
N MET A 87 3.08 2.74 12.67
CA MET A 87 3.50 3.87 11.81
C MET A 87 2.95 3.70 10.39
N LEU A 88 1.72 3.20 10.28
CA LEU A 88 1.14 2.84 8.99
C LEU A 88 0.12 3.90 8.58
N GLU A 89 0.53 4.75 7.63
CA GLU A 89 -0.31 5.76 7.01
C GLU A 89 0.07 5.86 5.53
N MET A 90 -0.85 5.50 4.65
CA MET A 90 -0.59 5.40 3.21
C MET A 90 -1.76 5.93 2.40
N ASN A 91 -1.43 6.49 1.24
CA ASN A 91 -2.38 6.88 0.22
C ASN A 91 -2.02 6.21 -1.11
N PHE A 92 -3.02 5.61 -1.75
CA PHE A 92 -2.90 5.01 -3.08
C PHE A 92 -3.82 5.73 -4.05
N ASP A 93 -3.26 6.35 -5.09
CA ASP A 93 -4.01 7.01 -6.16
C ASP A 93 -3.64 6.40 -7.52
N THR A 94 -4.62 5.86 -8.21
CA THR A 94 -4.50 5.30 -9.56
C THR A 94 -3.42 4.20 -9.67
N CYS A 95 -3.34 3.34 -8.64
CA CYS A 95 -2.33 2.28 -8.59
C CYS A 95 -2.86 0.95 -9.11
N GLN A 96 -1.95 0.15 -9.72
CA GLN A 96 -2.18 -1.25 -10.04
C GLN A 96 -1.63 -2.11 -8.88
N MET A 97 -2.53 -2.89 -8.23
CA MET A 97 -2.23 -3.58 -6.98
C MET A 97 -2.77 -5.03 -6.99
N HIS A 98 -2.52 -5.76 -8.09
CA HIS A 98 -2.97 -7.14 -8.20
C HIS A 98 -2.19 -8.06 -7.26
N TYR A 99 -2.86 -9.07 -6.69
CA TYR A 99 -2.24 -10.06 -5.79
C TYR A 99 -1.57 -9.44 -4.56
N THR A 100 -2.02 -8.26 -4.14
CA THR A 100 -1.53 -7.63 -2.89
C THR A 100 -2.21 -8.26 -1.68
N SER A 101 -1.55 -8.20 -0.53
CA SER A 101 -2.14 -8.64 0.72
C SER A 101 -2.17 -7.51 1.76
N PHE A 102 -3.35 -7.33 2.33
CA PHE A 102 -3.64 -6.48 3.49
C PHE A 102 -4.14 -7.32 4.68
N PHE A 103 -3.85 -8.63 4.67
CA PHE A 103 -4.37 -9.59 5.63
C PHE A 103 -4.22 -9.11 7.08
N GLY A 104 -5.36 -9.05 7.80
CA GLY A 104 -5.40 -8.70 9.23
C GLY A 104 -5.08 -7.25 9.58
N MET A 105 -4.93 -6.37 8.59
CA MET A 105 -4.55 -4.97 8.82
C MET A 105 -5.73 -4.09 9.29
N ASN A 106 -5.39 -3.04 10.05
CA ASN A 106 -6.30 -1.91 10.24
C ASN A 106 -6.05 -0.87 9.12
N LEU A 107 -7.08 -0.57 8.33
CA LEU A 107 -7.02 0.33 7.18
C LEU A 107 -7.52 1.77 7.50
N GLU A 108 -7.68 2.13 8.76
CA GLU A 108 -8.28 3.41 9.18
C GLU A 108 -7.56 4.65 8.59
N ASN A 109 -6.22 4.57 8.48
CA ASN A 109 -5.39 5.65 7.92
C ASN A 109 -4.83 5.29 6.53
N ILE A 110 -5.53 4.44 5.80
CA ILE A 110 -5.14 4.02 4.45
C ILE A 110 -6.25 4.44 3.49
N HIS A 111 -5.87 5.19 2.46
CA HIS A 111 -6.80 5.72 1.47
C HIS A 111 -6.53 5.11 0.10
N PHE A 112 -7.62 4.66 -0.54
CA PHE A 112 -7.58 4.07 -1.88
C PHE A 112 -8.45 4.89 -2.82
N LYS A 113 -7.87 5.31 -3.94
CA LYS A 113 -8.58 6.04 -4.98
C LYS A 113 -8.21 5.51 -6.36
N ASP A 114 -9.20 5.15 -7.15
CA ASP A 114 -9.06 4.67 -8.53
C ASP A 114 -8.04 3.52 -8.69
N CYS A 115 -7.94 2.61 -7.69
CA CYS A 115 -6.99 1.51 -7.66
C CYS A 115 -7.56 0.23 -8.28
N ASP A 116 -6.73 -0.48 -9.05
CA ASP A 116 -7.00 -1.83 -9.55
C ASP A 116 -6.43 -2.85 -8.55
N LEU A 117 -7.33 -3.43 -7.71
CA LEU A 117 -6.98 -4.30 -6.57
C LEU A 117 -7.26 -5.79 -6.85
N LYS A 118 -7.42 -6.18 -8.11
CA LYS A 118 -7.81 -7.54 -8.49
C LYS A 118 -7.00 -8.64 -7.80
N GLU A 119 -7.70 -9.71 -7.42
CA GLU A 119 -7.12 -10.91 -6.81
C GLU A 119 -6.32 -10.63 -5.52
N SER A 120 -6.64 -9.53 -4.80
CA SER A 120 -5.97 -9.14 -3.55
C SER A 120 -6.69 -9.69 -2.33
N ASP A 121 -5.95 -9.86 -1.23
CA ASP A 121 -6.45 -10.40 0.02
C ASP A 121 -6.71 -9.29 1.06
N PHE A 122 -7.99 -9.08 1.36
CA PHE A 122 -8.49 -8.19 2.41
C PHE A 122 -9.13 -8.98 3.56
N SER A 123 -8.74 -10.25 3.76
CA SER A 123 -9.27 -11.07 4.85
C SER A 123 -8.78 -10.59 6.22
N GLY A 124 -9.67 -10.62 7.19
CA GLY A 124 -9.36 -10.24 8.58
C GLY A 124 -9.11 -8.74 8.79
N ILE A 125 -9.31 -7.89 7.79
CA ILE A 125 -9.09 -6.45 7.93
C ILE A 125 -10.09 -5.78 8.89
N THR A 126 -9.69 -4.63 9.42
CA THR A 126 -10.58 -3.64 10.02
C THR A 126 -10.56 -2.39 9.15
N SER A 127 -11.69 -2.05 8.54
CA SER A 127 -11.81 -0.89 7.63
C SER A 127 -13.00 0.00 8.02
N ILE A 128 -13.04 0.38 9.30
CA ILE A 128 -14.13 1.21 9.83
C ILE A 128 -14.06 2.59 9.18
N ASN A 129 -15.18 2.98 8.51
CA ASN A 129 -15.29 4.24 7.79
C ASN A 129 -14.27 4.47 6.65
N THR A 130 -13.57 3.42 6.20
CA THR A 130 -12.66 3.52 5.05
C THR A 130 -13.47 3.75 3.76
N VAL A 131 -13.00 4.65 2.90
CA VAL A 131 -13.61 4.93 1.59
C VAL A 131 -12.75 4.29 0.49
N PHE A 132 -13.40 3.47 -0.34
CA PHE A 132 -12.77 2.84 -1.51
C PHE A 132 -13.29 3.52 -2.79
N ASP A 133 -12.73 4.70 -3.08
CA ASP A 133 -13.21 5.54 -4.18
C ASP A 133 -12.71 5.03 -5.53
N GLY A 134 -13.62 4.58 -6.40
CA GLY A 134 -13.31 4.14 -7.76
C GLY A 134 -12.52 2.83 -7.89
N CYS A 135 -12.38 2.05 -6.81
CA CYS A 135 -11.55 0.85 -6.80
C CYS A 135 -12.23 -0.37 -7.46
N ASP A 136 -11.43 -1.21 -8.13
CA ASP A 136 -11.85 -2.50 -8.72
C ASP A 136 -11.38 -3.67 -7.85
N PHE A 137 -12.34 -4.45 -7.29
CA PHE A 137 -12.11 -5.57 -6.39
C PHE A 137 -12.40 -6.93 -7.03
N LEU A 138 -12.25 -7.06 -8.33
CA LEU A 138 -12.50 -8.33 -9.00
C LEU A 138 -11.67 -9.46 -8.36
N ASP A 139 -12.36 -10.53 -7.94
CA ASP A 139 -11.78 -11.72 -7.32
C ASP A 139 -11.01 -11.48 -5.99
N CYS A 140 -11.25 -10.35 -5.33
CA CYS A 140 -10.71 -10.11 -3.99
C CYS A 140 -11.42 -10.92 -2.90
N THR A 141 -10.69 -11.24 -1.84
CA THR A 141 -11.24 -11.91 -0.65
C THR A 141 -11.45 -10.94 0.50
N PHE A 142 -12.60 -11.08 1.21
CA PHE A 142 -13.00 -10.27 2.39
C PHE A 142 -13.51 -11.16 3.53
N ASP A 143 -12.89 -12.29 3.78
CA ASP A 143 -13.33 -13.20 4.84
C ASP A 143 -12.94 -12.69 6.24
N GLN A 144 -13.84 -12.83 7.22
CA GLN A 144 -13.62 -12.48 8.63
C GLN A 144 -13.24 -11.02 8.89
N SER A 145 -13.70 -10.10 8.05
CA SER A 145 -13.34 -8.67 8.12
C SER A 145 -14.41 -7.85 8.84
N ASN A 146 -13.97 -6.76 9.49
CA ASN A 146 -14.83 -5.74 10.04
C ASN A 146 -14.94 -4.57 9.04
N LEU A 147 -16.07 -4.51 8.33
CA LEU A 147 -16.36 -3.53 7.27
C LEU A 147 -17.42 -2.50 7.71
N GLN A 148 -17.58 -2.26 9.01
CA GLN A 148 -18.60 -1.36 9.53
C GLN A 148 -18.35 0.08 9.08
N GLY A 149 -19.31 0.65 8.33
CA GLY A 149 -19.20 2.01 7.81
C GLY A 149 -18.23 2.18 6.64
N ALA A 150 -17.61 1.10 6.15
CA ALA A 150 -16.80 1.17 4.93
C ALA A 150 -17.66 1.55 3.72
N ASP A 151 -17.18 2.49 2.91
CA ASP A 151 -17.89 3.01 1.74
C ASP A 151 -17.36 2.38 0.44
N PHE A 152 -18.18 1.54 -0.17
CA PHE A 152 -17.93 0.92 -1.46
C PHE A 152 -18.79 1.55 -2.59
N THR A 153 -19.40 2.72 -2.36
CA THR A 153 -20.42 3.30 -3.26
C THR A 153 -19.90 3.47 -4.69
N LYS A 154 -18.62 3.79 -4.87
CA LYS A 154 -17.98 3.93 -6.18
C LYS A 154 -17.09 2.75 -6.55
N ALA A 155 -16.93 1.78 -5.67
CA ALA A 155 -16.16 0.58 -5.94
C ALA A 155 -16.94 -0.39 -6.85
N ILE A 156 -16.21 -1.20 -7.61
CA ILE A 156 -16.80 -2.17 -8.54
C ILE A 156 -16.28 -3.58 -8.29
N ASN A 157 -17.03 -4.57 -8.77
CA ASN A 157 -16.66 -5.99 -8.77
C ASN A 157 -16.38 -6.61 -7.39
N TYR A 158 -16.74 -5.95 -6.29
CA TYR A 158 -16.57 -6.53 -4.95
C TYR A 158 -17.61 -7.61 -4.66
N HIS A 159 -17.18 -8.66 -3.96
CA HIS A 159 -18.04 -9.74 -3.47
C HIS A 159 -17.83 -9.94 -1.97
N ILE A 160 -18.77 -9.46 -1.16
CA ILE A 160 -18.69 -9.51 0.30
C ILE A 160 -19.80 -10.40 0.84
N ASN A 161 -19.43 -11.52 1.50
CA ASN A 161 -20.38 -12.41 2.14
C ASN A 161 -20.76 -11.85 3.53
N PRO A 162 -22.02 -11.44 3.76
CA PRO A 162 -22.45 -10.85 5.03
C PRO A 162 -22.48 -11.84 6.21
N LEU A 163 -22.43 -13.15 5.93
CA LEU A 163 -22.37 -14.18 6.98
C LEU A 163 -20.94 -14.40 7.52
N LYS A 164 -19.94 -13.95 6.77
CA LYS A 164 -18.52 -14.09 7.15
C LYS A 164 -17.90 -12.79 7.63
N ASN A 165 -18.57 -11.65 7.45
CA ASN A 165 -18.04 -10.32 7.72
C ASN A 165 -18.95 -9.52 8.64
N GLN A 166 -18.37 -8.58 9.41
CA GLN A 166 -19.13 -7.62 10.20
C GLN A 166 -19.52 -6.44 9.32
N ILE A 167 -20.78 -6.38 8.92
CA ILE A 167 -21.34 -5.30 8.11
C ILE A 167 -22.47 -4.67 8.91
N LYS A 168 -22.40 -3.38 9.19
CA LYS A 168 -23.56 -2.59 9.65
C LYS A 168 -23.91 -1.56 8.59
N LYS A 169 -25.22 -1.42 8.36
CA LYS A 169 -25.76 -0.28 7.61
C LYS A 169 -25.61 1.02 8.40
#